data_a389b4f6ebe853b5b6c02596baa10f5b
#
_entry.id   a389b4f6ebe853b5b6c02596baa10f5b
#
_cell.length_a   1.000
_cell.length_b   1.000
_cell.length_c   1.000
_cell.angle_alpha   90.00
_cell.angle_beta   90.00
_cell.angle_gamma   90.00
#
_symmetry.space_group_name_H-M   'P 1'
#
loop_
_entity.id
_entity.type
_entity.pdbx_description
1 polymer ?
#
loop_
_entity_poly.entity_id
_entity_poly.type
_entity_poly.pdbx_seq_one_letter_code
_entity_poly.pdbx_strand_id
1 'polypeptide(L)'
;GTLLMRTAPDFSRLPLSGPSEPRSLEAWRAQVEAETGQPFEALFHRTMEQIDVAPLYTERDYEAMTHLPYLAGIPPFLRGPYPTMYVTRPWTVRQYAGFSTAEESNAFYRRNLAAGQKGLSVAFDLPTHRGYDSDHPRVAGDVGMAGVAIDSILDMRQLFAGIPLD
;
A
#
# COMPACT_ATOMS: atom_id res chain seq x y z
N GLY A 1 38.27 -25.44 25.44
CA GLY A 1 37.02 -24.94 26.01
C GLY A 1 35.87 -25.38 25.12
N THR A 2 35.08 -26.36 25.58
CA THR A 2 33.89 -26.90 24.89
C THR A 2 32.81 -25.84 24.90
N LEU A 3 32.47 -25.32 23.73
CA LEU A 3 31.31 -24.45 23.56
C LEU A 3 30.06 -25.28 23.88
N LEU A 4 29.44 -25.04 25.03
CA LEU A 4 28.10 -25.53 25.33
C LEU A 4 27.13 -24.87 24.33
N MET A 5 26.70 -25.62 23.30
CA MET A 5 25.58 -25.24 22.47
C MET A 5 24.36 -25.15 23.39
N ARG A 6 23.93 -23.93 23.69
CA ARG A 6 22.63 -23.68 24.31
C ARG A 6 21.57 -24.08 23.27
N THR A 7 20.91 -25.20 23.50
CA THR A 7 19.72 -25.57 22.73
C THR A 7 18.66 -24.47 22.94
N ALA A 8 18.09 -24.00 21.84
CA ALA A 8 17.00 -23.04 21.93
C ALA A 8 15.85 -23.63 22.78
N PRO A 9 15.18 -22.82 23.61
CA PRO A 9 14.04 -23.29 24.39
C PRO A 9 12.95 -23.84 23.47
N ASP A 10 12.36 -24.97 23.85
CA ASP A 10 11.22 -25.54 23.15
C ASP A 10 9.94 -24.78 23.56
N PHE A 11 9.56 -23.79 22.82
CA PHE A 11 8.37 -22.96 23.08
C PHE A 11 7.05 -23.69 22.84
N SER A 12 7.07 -24.87 22.18
CA SER A 12 5.85 -25.67 21.97
C SER A 12 5.32 -26.29 23.26
N ARG A 13 6.13 -26.32 24.29
CA ARG A 13 5.81 -26.88 25.62
C ARG A 13 5.38 -25.84 26.64
N LEU A 14 5.34 -24.56 26.27
CA LEU A 14 4.84 -23.53 27.17
C LEU A 14 3.32 -23.69 27.34
N PRO A 15 2.81 -23.89 28.56
CA PRO A 15 1.37 -23.91 28.78
C PRO A 15 0.81 -22.55 28.51
N LEU A 16 0.07 -22.40 27.39
CA LEU A 16 -0.65 -21.15 27.04
C LEU A 16 -1.91 -20.96 27.91
N SER A 17 -2.31 -21.98 28.65
CA SER A 17 -3.46 -22.01 29.55
C SER A 17 -3.04 -22.24 30.99
N GLY A 18 -2.25 -21.36 31.56
CA GLY A 18 -2.08 -21.27 33.01
C GLY A 18 -3.12 -20.31 33.62
N PRO A 19 -3.44 -20.40 34.91
CA PRO A 19 -4.22 -19.37 35.59
C PRO A 19 -3.40 -18.09 35.65
N SER A 20 -3.43 -17.30 34.58
CA SER A 20 -2.99 -15.91 34.66
C SER A 20 -4.18 -15.12 35.18
N GLU A 21 -4.09 -14.70 36.43
CA GLU A 21 -4.97 -13.64 36.91
C GLU A 21 -4.86 -12.47 35.92
N PRO A 22 -5.99 -11.96 35.36
CA PRO A 22 -5.96 -10.77 34.54
C PRO A 22 -5.34 -9.64 35.35
N ARG A 23 -4.13 -9.23 34.99
CA ARG A 23 -3.51 -8.08 35.65
C ARG A 23 -4.24 -6.83 35.26
N SER A 24 -4.52 -5.97 36.25
CA SER A 24 -5.17 -4.70 35.96
C SER A 24 -4.23 -3.78 35.18
N LEU A 25 -4.80 -2.84 34.40
CA LEU A 25 -4.03 -1.83 33.70
C LEU A 25 -3.17 -0.98 34.68
N GLU A 26 -3.71 -0.74 35.89
CA GLU A 26 -3.01 -0.03 36.97
C GLU A 26 -1.77 -0.81 37.44
N ALA A 27 -1.90 -2.12 37.61
CA ALA A 27 -0.76 -2.97 37.98
C ALA A 27 0.32 -3.00 36.89
N TRP A 28 -0.11 -3.01 35.63
CA TRP A 28 0.82 -2.93 34.50
C TRP A 28 1.54 -1.57 34.47
N ARG A 29 0.83 -0.44 34.63
CA ARG A 29 1.45 0.90 34.72
C ARG A 29 2.46 0.98 35.84
N ALA A 30 2.12 0.51 37.02
CA ALA A 30 3.05 0.51 38.16
C ALA A 30 4.32 -0.31 37.86
N GLN A 31 4.19 -1.44 37.16
CA GLN A 31 5.35 -2.25 36.75
C GLN A 31 6.23 -1.51 35.74
N VAL A 32 5.61 -0.86 34.74
CA VAL A 32 6.33 -0.09 33.72
C VAL A 32 7.10 1.06 34.37
N GLU A 33 6.48 1.81 35.26
CA GLU A 33 7.15 2.92 35.99
C GLU A 33 8.30 2.41 36.86
N ALA A 34 8.13 1.25 37.50
CA ALA A 34 9.19 0.63 38.29
C ALA A 34 10.37 0.15 37.42
N GLU A 35 10.11 -0.35 36.24
CA GLU A 35 11.17 -0.85 35.33
C GLU A 35 11.87 0.27 34.57
N THR A 36 11.14 1.33 34.17
CA THR A 36 11.71 2.44 33.38
C THR A 36 12.27 3.57 34.23
N GLY A 37 11.84 3.69 35.48
CA GLY A 37 12.16 4.82 36.36
C GLY A 37 11.54 6.15 35.90
N GLN A 38 10.55 6.10 35.00
CA GLN A 38 9.88 7.29 34.44
C GLN A 38 8.37 7.23 34.72
N PRO A 39 7.70 8.38 34.87
CA PRO A 39 6.24 8.40 34.93
C PRO A 39 5.66 7.90 33.61
N PHE A 40 4.52 7.21 33.69
CA PHE A 40 3.87 6.59 32.54
C PHE A 40 3.60 7.58 31.39
N GLU A 41 3.25 8.81 31.71
CA GLU A 41 2.99 9.88 30.74
C GLU A 41 4.21 10.28 29.90
N ALA A 42 5.41 10.04 30.42
CA ALA A 42 6.64 10.30 29.67
C ALA A 42 6.90 9.28 28.53
N LEU A 43 6.18 8.18 28.53
CA LEU A 43 6.30 7.13 27.51
C LEU A 43 5.40 7.36 26.29
N PHE A 44 4.56 8.40 26.31
CA PHE A 44 3.76 8.77 25.14
C PHE A 44 4.67 9.33 24.05
N HIS A 45 4.46 8.83 22.84
CA HIS A 45 5.14 9.33 21.65
C HIS A 45 4.25 10.33 20.92
N ARG A 46 4.69 11.59 20.84
CA ARG A 46 3.99 12.59 20.04
C ARG A 46 4.46 12.54 18.60
N THR A 47 3.54 12.29 17.68
CA THR A 47 3.82 12.25 16.25
C THR A 47 3.96 13.66 15.67
N MET A 48 4.47 13.77 14.43
CA MET A 48 4.55 15.05 13.70
C MET A 48 3.16 15.66 13.46
N GLU A 49 2.12 14.83 13.36
CA GLU A 49 0.71 15.23 13.22
C GLU A 49 0.08 15.69 14.54
N GLN A 50 0.86 15.81 15.61
CA GLN A 50 0.43 16.20 16.95
C GLN A 50 -0.50 15.20 17.64
N ILE A 51 -0.39 13.91 17.28
CA ILE A 51 -1.14 12.81 17.90
C ILE A 51 -0.26 12.18 18.99
N ASP A 52 -0.78 12.07 20.20
CA ASP A 52 -0.09 11.39 21.29
C ASP A 52 -0.42 9.88 21.21
N VAL A 53 0.60 9.08 20.91
CA VAL A 53 0.48 7.62 20.82
C VAL A 53 0.88 7.03 22.17
N ALA A 54 -0.05 6.30 22.79
CA ALA A 54 0.19 5.62 24.05
C ALA A 54 1.08 4.38 23.88
N PRO A 55 1.86 3.97 24.87
CA PRO A 55 2.68 2.77 24.80
C PRO A 55 1.89 1.46 24.81
N LEU A 56 0.62 1.50 25.20
CA LEU A 56 -0.31 0.37 25.17
C LEU A 56 -1.73 0.85 24.93
N TYR A 57 -2.44 0.13 24.06
CA TYR A 57 -3.88 0.25 23.87
C TYR A 57 -4.57 -1.04 24.28
N THR A 58 -5.72 -0.93 24.92
CA THR A 58 -6.54 -2.04 25.41
C THR A 58 -7.96 -1.95 24.88
N GLU A 59 -8.80 -2.92 25.17
CA GLU A 59 -10.22 -2.90 24.81
C GLU A 59 -10.95 -1.62 25.25
N ARG A 60 -10.58 -1.05 26.39
CA ARG A 60 -11.16 0.19 26.93
C ARG A 60 -10.97 1.41 26.01
N ASP A 61 -9.88 1.42 25.24
CA ASP A 61 -9.54 2.58 24.39
C ASP A 61 -10.46 2.69 23.17
N TYR A 62 -11.12 1.61 22.77
CA TYR A 62 -12.03 1.61 21.63
C TYR A 62 -13.49 1.32 21.98
N GLU A 63 -13.84 1.16 23.27
CA GLU A 63 -15.24 0.99 23.69
C GLU A 63 -16.17 2.12 23.20
N ALA A 64 -15.66 3.36 23.12
CA ALA A 64 -16.39 4.51 22.64
C ALA A 64 -16.40 4.67 21.12
N MET A 65 -15.67 3.84 20.36
CA MET A 65 -15.56 3.96 18.92
C MET A 65 -16.77 3.35 18.21
N THR A 66 -17.66 4.19 17.72
CA THR A 66 -18.93 3.77 17.09
C THR A 66 -18.74 3.19 15.68
N HIS A 67 -17.56 3.36 15.06
CA HIS A 67 -17.27 2.90 13.71
C HIS A 67 -16.69 1.48 13.61
N LEU A 68 -16.39 0.83 14.72
CA LEU A 68 -15.81 -0.52 14.74
C LEU A 68 -16.75 -1.60 14.18
N PRO A 69 -18.07 -1.56 14.39
CA PRO A 69 -18.99 -2.58 13.88
C PRO A 69 -19.31 -2.45 12.40
N TYR A 70 -18.83 -1.41 11.71
CA TYR A 70 -19.05 -1.28 10.27
C TYR A 70 -18.33 -2.40 9.49
N LEU A 71 -18.99 -2.85 8.41
CA LEU A 71 -18.52 -3.93 7.56
C LEU A 71 -18.19 -3.40 6.16
N ALA A 72 -17.25 -4.06 5.48
CA ALA A 72 -16.93 -3.72 4.11
C ALA A 72 -18.13 -3.98 3.18
N GLY A 73 -18.30 -3.15 2.15
CA GLY A 73 -19.38 -3.28 1.18
C GLY A 73 -20.77 -2.89 1.67
N ILE A 74 -20.90 -2.37 2.89
CA ILE A 74 -22.15 -1.89 3.49
C ILE A 74 -22.02 -0.40 3.79
N PRO A 75 -23.03 0.43 3.45
CA PRO A 75 -23.01 1.84 3.78
C PRO A 75 -22.78 2.08 5.28
N PRO A 76 -21.99 3.09 5.65
CA PRO A 76 -21.37 4.14 4.86
C PRO A 76 -20.00 3.78 4.22
N PHE A 77 -19.68 2.50 4.02
CA PHE A 77 -18.48 1.99 3.35
C PHE A 77 -17.14 2.32 4.02
N LEU A 78 -17.13 2.52 5.33
CA LEU A 78 -15.93 2.91 6.09
C LEU A 78 -14.81 1.86 6.06
N ARG A 79 -15.15 0.59 5.84
CA ARG A 79 -14.18 -0.52 5.72
C ARG A 79 -13.92 -0.96 4.30
N GLY A 80 -14.42 -0.20 3.31
CA GLY A 80 -14.19 -0.44 1.90
C GLY A 80 -15.45 -0.66 1.08
N PRO A 81 -15.36 -0.47 -0.25
CA PRO A 81 -16.52 -0.46 -1.15
C PRO A 81 -17.10 -1.85 -1.45
N TYR A 82 -16.35 -2.93 -1.22
CA TYR A 82 -16.77 -4.29 -1.57
C TYR A 82 -16.77 -5.22 -0.35
N PRO A 83 -17.73 -6.15 -0.23
CA PRO A 83 -17.81 -7.05 0.93
C PRO A 83 -16.54 -7.88 1.16
N THR A 84 -15.93 -8.37 0.08
CA THR A 84 -14.74 -9.22 0.15
C THR A 84 -13.43 -8.45 0.03
N MET A 85 -13.48 -7.16 -0.33
CA MET A 85 -12.30 -6.34 -0.60
C MET A 85 -11.30 -7.07 -1.51
N TYR A 86 -10.13 -7.43 -1.01
CA TYR A 86 -9.07 -8.10 -1.78
C TYR A 86 -9.01 -9.62 -1.60
N VAL A 87 -9.97 -10.21 -0.86
CA VAL A 87 -9.95 -11.66 -0.58
C VAL A 87 -10.23 -12.49 -1.83
N THR A 88 -11.23 -12.09 -2.63
CA THR A 88 -11.59 -12.79 -3.88
C THR A 88 -10.97 -12.17 -5.12
N ARG A 89 -10.72 -10.87 -5.09
CA ARG A 89 -10.08 -10.12 -6.17
C ARG A 89 -8.92 -9.33 -5.61
N PRO A 90 -7.67 -9.80 -5.79
CA PRO A 90 -6.48 -9.07 -5.37
C PRO A 90 -6.43 -7.68 -6.01
N TRP A 91 -5.69 -6.78 -5.38
CA TRP A 91 -5.45 -5.45 -5.96
C TRP A 91 -4.79 -5.56 -7.35
N THR A 92 -5.09 -4.61 -8.21
CA THR A 92 -4.50 -4.54 -9.53
C THR A 92 -3.08 -3.96 -9.44
N VAL A 93 -2.09 -4.72 -9.91
CA VAL A 93 -0.74 -4.20 -10.14
C VAL A 93 -0.78 -3.38 -11.43
N ARG A 94 -0.59 -2.07 -11.31
CA ARG A 94 -0.68 -1.10 -12.40
C ARG A 94 0.55 -0.21 -12.41
N GLN A 95 1.10 0.04 -13.59
CA GLN A 95 2.19 0.97 -13.78
C GLN A 95 1.74 2.12 -14.67
N TYR A 96 2.07 3.36 -14.29
CA TYR A 96 1.96 4.53 -15.14
C TYR A 96 3.23 4.64 -15.97
N ALA A 97 3.13 4.45 -17.28
CA ALA A 97 4.27 4.42 -18.17
C ALA A 97 3.88 4.81 -19.60
N GLY A 98 4.83 5.36 -20.31
CA GLY A 98 4.77 5.71 -21.73
C GLY A 98 6.04 6.44 -22.12
N PHE A 99 6.54 6.18 -23.30
CA PHE A 99 7.74 6.80 -23.83
C PHE A 99 7.84 6.57 -25.33
N SER A 100 8.55 7.47 -26.01
CA SER A 100 8.91 7.31 -27.42
C SER A 100 7.70 7.10 -28.33
N THR A 101 7.70 6.03 -29.12
CA THR A 101 6.65 5.70 -30.07
C THR A 101 5.60 4.75 -29.50
N ALA A 102 4.46 4.65 -30.19
CA ALA A 102 3.40 3.70 -29.85
C ALA A 102 3.90 2.25 -29.88
N GLU A 103 4.76 1.90 -30.83
CA GLU A 103 5.35 0.56 -30.97
C GLU A 103 6.24 0.18 -29.79
N GLU A 104 7.13 1.08 -29.39
CA GLU A 104 8.05 0.84 -28.27
C GLU A 104 7.28 0.73 -26.94
N SER A 105 6.33 1.61 -26.72
CA SER A 105 5.45 1.56 -25.54
C SER A 105 4.59 0.29 -25.53
N ASN A 106 4.04 -0.13 -26.67
CA ASN A 106 3.30 -1.41 -26.78
C ASN A 106 4.18 -2.59 -26.39
N ALA A 107 5.39 -2.66 -26.93
CA ALA A 107 6.33 -3.75 -26.61
C ALA A 107 6.65 -3.80 -25.11
N PHE A 108 6.82 -2.64 -24.47
CA PHE A 108 7.02 -2.51 -23.02
C PHE A 108 5.80 -3.00 -22.23
N TYR A 109 4.60 -2.56 -22.56
CA TYR A 109 3.37 -2.97 -21.88
C TYR A 109 3.14 -4.48 -21.98
N ARG A 110 3.32 -5.07 -23.17
CA ARG A 110 3.16 -6.50 -23.36
C ARG A 110 4.14 -7.33 -22.54
N ARG A 111 5.40 -6.89 -22.42
CA ARG A 111 6.38 -7.55 -21.53
C ARG A 111 5.94 -7.49 -20.06
N ASN A 112 5.45 -6.34 -19.61
CA ASN A 112 5.03 -6.17 -18.21
C ASN A 112 3.76 -6.97 -17.90
N LEU A 113 2.81 -7.03 -18.82
CA LEU A 113 1.61 -7.88 -18.69
C LEU A 113 1.99 -9.35 -18.60
N ALA A 114 2.93 -9.82 -19.44
CA ALA A 114 3.45 -11.18 -19.37
C ALA A 114 4.18 -11.47 -18.05
N ALA A 115 4.79 -10.46 -17.42
CA ALA A 115 5.45 -10.56 -16.13
C ALA A 115 4.50 -10.43 -14.92
N GLY A 116 3.18 -10.30 -15.15
CA GLY A 116 2.17 -10.32 -14.08
C GLY A 116 1.52 -8.97 -13.76
N GLN A 117 1.84 -7.90 -14.47
CA GLN A 117 1.09 -6.64 -14.40
C GLN A 117 -0.36 -6.89 -14.87
N LYS A 118 -1.34 -6.25 -14.24
CA LYS A 118 -2.78 -6.49 -14.52
C LYS A 118 -3.51 -5.26 -15.04
N GLY A 119 -2.90 -4.10 -15.01
CA GLY A 119 -3.50 -2.88 -15.53
C GLY A 119 -2.45 -1.94 -16.09
N LEU A 120 -2.87 -1.10 -17.03
CA LEU A 120 -2.04 -0.08 -17.65
C LEU A 120 -2.58 1.30 -17.32
N SER A 121 -1.67 2.26 -17.12
CA SER A 121 -1.97 3.69 -17.13
C SER A 121 -0.96 4.33 -18.07
N VAL A 122 -1.45 4.88 -19.18
CA VAL A 122 -0.60 5.41 -20.24
C VAL A 122 -0.16 6.83 -19.90
N ALA A 123 1.15 7.07 -19.94
CA ALA A 123 1.72 8.40 -19.94
C ALA A 123 1.82 8.90 -21.38
N PHE A 124 1.09 9.95 -21.71
CA PHE A 124 1.20 10.66 -23.00
C PHE A 124 2.26 11.75 -22.89
N ASP A 125 2.93 12.04 -23.99
CA ASP A 125 3.91 13.12 -24.04
C ASP A 125 3.24 14.53 -24.00
N LEU A 126 4.05 15.56 -23.84
CA LEU A 126 3.55 16.94 -23.77
C LEU A 126 2.88 17.43 -25.06
N PRO A 127 3.39 17.13 -26.27
CA PRO A 127 2.70 17.43 -27.51
C PRO A 127 1.27 16.88 -27.55
N THR A 128 1.10 15.60 -27.24
CA THR A 128 -0.20 14.94 -27.18
C THR A 128 -1.15 15.63 -26.20
N HIS A 129 -0.67 15.93 -24.99
CA HIS A 129 -1.47 16.66 -23.98
C HIS A 129 -1.91 18.07 -24.42
N ARG A 130 -1.09 18.72 -25.24
CA ARG A 130 -1.37 20.08 -25.73
C ARG A 130 -2.17 20.11 -27.03
N GLY A 131 -2.39 18.93 -27.66
CA GLY A 131 -3.09 18.81 -28.93
C GLY A 131 -2.25 19.25 -30.14
N TYR A 132 -0.95 19.06 -30.07
CA TYR A 132 -0.04 19.25 -31.21
C TYR A 132 0.36 17.90 -31.80
N ASP A 133 0.43 17.84 -33.12
CA ASP A 133 1.06 16.71 -33.82
C ASP A 133 2.59 16.77 -33.66
N SER A 134 3.23 15.63 -33.78
CA SER A 134 4.66 15.46 -33.51
C SER A 134 5.58 16.27 -34.44
N ASP A 135 5.10 16.67 -35.62
CA ASP A 135 5.84 17.48 -36.58
C ASP A 135 5.71 18.99 -36.36
N HIS A 136 4.91 19.42 -35.38
CA HIS A 136 4.67 20.83 -35.14
C HIS A 136 5.94 21.52 -34.56
N PRO A 137 6.37 22.68 -35.11
CA PRO A 137 7.63 23.33 -34.71
C PRO A 137 7.73 23.70 -33.23
N ARG A 138 6.61 23.94 -32.55
CA ARG A 138 6.59 24.30 -31.11
C ARG A 138 6.93 23.18 -30.18
N VAL A 139 6.91 21.93 -30.63
CA VAL A 139 7.10 20.75 -29.79
C VAL A 139 8.38 19.97 -30.14
N ALA A 140 9.22 20.55 -30.99
CA ALA A 140 10.52 19.98 -31.30
C ALA A 140 11.33 19.76 -30.00
N GLY A 141 11.72 18.53 -29.73
CA GLY A 141 12.43 18.15 -28.50
C GLY A 141 11.54 17.63 -27.36
N ASP A 142 10.21 17.81 -27.43
CA ASP A 142 9.28 17.28 -26.43
C ASP A 142 8.63 15.95 -26.85
N VAL A 143 8.70 15.61 -28.14
CA VAL A 143 8.04 14.43 -28.72
C VAL A 143 8.63 13.13 -28.16
N GLY A 144 7.77 12.28 -27.61
CA GLY A 144 8.16 11.01 -27.02
C GLY A 144 8.94 11.12 -25.71
N MET A 145 9.13 12.33 -25.20
CA MET A 145 9.77 12.62 -23.92
C MET A 145 8.73 12.62 -22.80
N ALA A 146 9.01 11.94 -21.69
CA ALA A 146 8.14 11.80 -20.52
C ALA A 146 6.73 11.24 -20.84
N GLY A 147 6.56 10.55 -21.96
CA GLY A 147 5.31 9.95 -22.39
C GLY A 147 5.39 9.47 -23.83
N VAL A 148 4.38 8.72 -24.28
CA VAL A 148 4.26 8.23 -25.65
C VAL A 148 3.64 9.29 -26.54
N ALA A 149 4.19 9.50 -27.73
CA ALA A 149 3.65 10.38 -28.75
C ALA A 149 2.45 9.72 -29.45
N ILE A 150 1.32 10.41 -29.50
CA ILE A 150 0.09 10.00 -30.17
C ILE A 150 -0.42 11.16 -31.04
N ASP A 151 -0.37 10.99 -32.34
CA ASP A 151 -0.87 11.97 -33.30
C ASP A 151 -2.26 11.62 -33.83
N SER A 152 -2.61 10.33 -33.80
CA SER A 152 -3.87 9.85 -34.37
C SER A 152 -4.43 8.61 -33.70
N ILE A 153 -5.63 8.21 -34.09
CA ILE A 153 -6.25 6.94 -33.70
C ILE A 153 -5.42 5.73 -34.17
N LEU A 154 -4.60 5.89 -35.18
CA LEU A 154 -3.74 4.82 -35.68
C LEU A 154 -2.65 4.49 -34.65
N ASP A 155 -2.06 5.52 -34.03
CA ASP A 155 -1.08 5.33 -32.95
C ASP A 155 -1.71 4.68 -31.73
N MET A 156 -2.96 5.05 -31.37
CA MET A 156 -3.70 4.39 -30.29
C MET A 156 -3.95 2.90 -30.60
N ARG A 157 -4.31 2.57 -31.83
CA ARG A 157 -4.47 1.16 -32.24
C ARG A 157 -3.15 0.42 -32.15
N GLN A 158 -2.06 1.03 -32.56
CA GLN A 158 -0.70 0.48 -32.44
C GLN A 158 -0.32 0.27 -30.97
N LEU A 159 -0.57 1.27 -30.13
CA LEU A 159 -0.26 1.26 -28.70
C LEU A 159 -0.92 0.09 -27.98
N PHE A 160 -2.16 -0.23 -28.32
CA PHE A 160 -2.92 -1.30 -27.68
C PHE A 160 -2.97 -2.61 -28.50
N ALA A 161 -2.21 -2.71 -29.59
CA ALA A 161 -2.19 -3.91 -30.42
C ALA A 161 -1.80 -5.17 -29.61
N GLY A 162 -2.69 -6.18 -29.59
CA GLY A 162 -2.49 -7.43 -28.87
C GLY A 162 -2.55 -7.32 -27.33
N ILE A 163 -3.13 -6.25 -26.79
CA ILE A 163 -3.39 -6.05 -25.37
C ILE A 163 -4.90 -6.24 -25.14
N PRO A 164 -5.33 -7.15 -24.22
CA PRO A 164 -6.72 -7.25 -23.80
C PRO A 164 -7.21 -5.95 -23.18
N LEU A 165 -8.44 -5.52 -23.52
CA LEU A 165 -9.05 -4.28 -23.02
C LEU A 165 -10.30 -4.54 -22.15
N ASP A 166 -10.50 -5.77 -21.72
CA ASP A 166 -11.58 -6.27 -20.87
C ASP A 166 -11.21 -6.30 -19.36
#